data_183c3919ebfd334df86311b403b64716
#
_entry.id   183c3919ebfd334df86311b403b64716
#
_cell.length_a   1.000
_cell.length_b   1.000
_cell.length_c   1.000
_cell.angle_alpha   90.00
_cell.angle_beta   90.00
_cell.angle_gamma   90.00
#
_symmetry.space_group_name_H-M   'P 1'
#
loop_
_entity.id
_entity.type
_entity.pdbx_description
1 polymer ?
#
loop_
_entity_poly.entity_id
_entity_poly.type
_entity_poly.pdbx_seq_one_letter_code
_entity_poly.pdbx_strand_id
1 'polypeptide(L)'
;MLAGLRPPPSSGAPRRFRRPLVPVIVAAALVAVVAGIVIFRGHSGSTAASGTTPSTVSQDARRQAAVGLSGLLAQSVTDRAAVNEAAVDLRGCGPSLRQDARTLARAASSRQRLLSRLGSLPGRSLLPAAMLQDLTSAWQASAQVDTDLAGWADDMITRGCHGKSRSDAHLRASYAPESQATVGKRAFASLWNPLARRYGLPTYQRNQL
;
A
#
# COMPACT_ATOMS: atom_id res chain seq x y z
N MET A 1 -17.98 50.72 55.20
CA MET A 1 -16.90 49.75 55.58
C MET A 1 -17.51 48.40 55.68
N LEU A 2 -17.35 47.57 54.66
CA LEU A 2 -17.56 46.13 54.72
C LEU A 2 -16.72 45.49 53.61
N ALA A 3 -15.70 44.76 54.06
CA ALA A 3 -14.71 44.09 53.21
C ALA A 3 -15.33 42.90 52.48
N GLY A 4 -15.20 42.86 51.17
CA GLY A 4 -15.57 41.72 50.33
C GLY A 4 -14.55 40.60 50.37
N LEU A 5 -14.93 39.46 50.92
CA LEU A 5 -14.18 38.21 50.88
C LEU A 5 -14.26 37.60 49.49
N ARG A 6 -13.11 37.49 48.81
CA ARG A 6 -12.93 36.72 47.58
C ARG A 6 -12.84 35.22 47.92
N PRO A 7 -13.57 34.32 47.23
CA PRO A 7 -13.36 32.89 47.38
C PRO A 7 -12.08 32.46 46.65
N PRO A 8 -11.40 31.37 47.12
CA PRO A 8 -10.18 30.88 46.54
C PRO A 8 -10.44 30.18 45.22
N PRO A 9 -9.43 30.13 44.29
CA PRO A 9 -9.54 29.41 43.03
C PRO A 9 -9.52 27.91 43.27
N SER A 10 -10.50 27.23 42.73
CA SER A 10 -10.58 25.78 42.70
C SER A 10 -9.48 25.18 41.79
N SER A 11 -8.54 24.46 42.38
CA SER A 11 -7.54 23.68 41.72
C SER A 11 -8.19 22.52 40.96
N GLY A 12 -8.35 22.69 39.66
CA GLY A 12 -8.75 21.60 38.74
C GLY A 12 -7.62 20.60 38.59
N ALA A 13 -7.80 19.42 39.16
CA ALA A 13 -6.89 18.31 38.94
C ALA A 13 -6.85 17.88 37.47
N PRO A 14 -5.69 17.57 36.90
CA PRO A 14 -5.60 17.11 35.49
C PRO A 14 -6.28 15.75 35.36
N ARG A 15 -7.35 15.68 34.58
CA ARG A 15 -7.97 14.42 34.15
C ARG A 15 -6.95 13.66 33.30
N ARG A 16 -6.34 12.66 33.88
CA ARG A 16 -5.56 11.64 33.14
C ARG A 16 -6.50 10.90 32.21
N PHE A 17 -6.48 11.23 30.93
CA PHE A 17 -7.06 10.42 29.87
C PHE A 17 -6.31 9.09 29.83
N ARG A 18 -6.89 8.05 30.43
CA ARG A 18 -6.47 6.68 30.21
C ARG A 18 -6.83 6.33 28.77
N ARG A 19 -5.82 6.31 27.89
CA ARG A 19 -5.93 5.73 26.56
C ARG A 19 -6.19 4.23 26.72
N PRO A 20 -7.25 3.66 26.12
CA PRO A 20 -7.41 2.22 26.08
C PRO A 20 -6.26 1.65 25.22
N LEU A 21 -5.46 0.79 25.81
CA LEU A 21 -4.53 -0.09 25.11
C LEU A 21 -5.37 -1.08 24.32
N VAL A 22 -5.56 -0.83 23.03
CA VAL A 22 -6.08 -1.80 22.08
C VAL A 22 -4.94 -2.77 21.80
N PRO A 23 -5.04 -4.06 22.12
CA PRO A 23 -4.02 -5.02 21.75
C PRO A 23 -4.07 -5.21 20.23
N VAL A 24 -3.05 -4.75 19.55
CA VAL A 24 -2.79 -5.09 18.15
C VAL A 24 -2.35 -6.55 18.14
N ILE A 25 -3.27 -7.44 17.84
CA ILE A 25 -2.94 -8.83 17.51
C ILE A 25 -2.30 -8.82 16.14
N VAL A 26 -0.98 -8.81 16.11
CA VAL A 26 -0.20 -9.08 14.91
C VAL A 26 -0.28 -10.57 14.65
N ALA A 27 -1.24 -10.99 13.84
CA ALA A 27 -1.25 -12.33 13.28
C ALA A 27 -0.13 -12.42 12.24
N ALA A 28 1.04 -12.88 12.66
CA ALA A 28 2.13 -13.27 11.78
C ALA A 28 1.71 -14.55 11.03
N ALA A 29 1.14 -14.40 9.85
CA ALA A 29 0.96 -15.50 8.92
C ALA A 29 2.32 -15.86 8.32
N LEU A 30 3.01 -16.86 8.90
CA LEU A 30 4.16 -17.52 8.32
C LEU A 30 3.69 -18.26 7.06
N VAL A 31 3.95 -17.68 5.90
CA VAL A 31 3.84 -18.39 4.62
C VAL A 31 5.07 -19.30 4.50
N ALA A 32 4.90 -20.56 4.86
CA ALA A 32 5.87 -21.60 4.58
C ALA A 32 5.88 -21.83 3.06
N VAL A 33 6.93 -21.37 2.38
CA VAL A 33 7.24 -21.77 1.01
C VAL A 33 7.79 -23.19 1.05
N VAL A 34 6.93 -24.18 0.83
CA VAL A 34 7.34 -25.56 0.60
C VAL A 34 7.85 -25.63 -0.84
N ALA A 35 9.17 -25.60 -1.02
CA ALA A 35 9.82 -25.95 -2.26
C ALA A 35 9.71 -27.46 -2.45
N GLY A 36 8.65 -27.91 -3.12
CA GLY A 36 8.47 -29.29 -3.54
C GLY A 36 9.41 -29.61 -4.70
N ILE A 37 10.57 -30.22 -4.42
CA ILE A 37 11.40 -30.86 -5.43
C ILE A 37 10.68 -32.16 -5.83
N VAL A 38 9.97 -32.14 -6.94
CA VAL A 38 9.42 -33.36 -7.56
C VAL A 38 10.55 -34.07 -8.31
N ILE A 39 11.12 -35.09 -7.68
CA ILE A 39 12.03 -36.02 -8.34
C ILE A 39 11.18 -36.91 -9.27
N PHE A 40 11.25 -36.65 -10.55
CA PHE A 40 10.61 -37.47 -11.59
C PHE A 40 11.39 -38.79 -11.72
N ARG A 41 10.96 -39.86 -11.02
CA ARG A 41 11.35 -41.20 -11.33
C ARG A 41 10.52 -41.68 -12.51
N GLY A 42 11.21 -41.94 -13.63
CA GLY A 42 10.60 -42.51 -14.82
C GLY A 42 9.92 -43.85 -14.55
N HIS A 43 8.64 -43.90 -14.85
CA HIS A 43 7.95 -45.17 -15.14
C HIS A 43 7.49 -45.08 -16.59
N SER A 44 8.14 -45.88 -17.42
CA SER A 44 7.66 -46.21 -18.76
C SER A 44 6.39 -47.05 -18.60
N GLY A 45 5.25 -46.52 -19.00
CA GLY A 45 3.99 -47.26 -18.95
C GLY A 45 2.85 -46.48 -19.58
N SER A 46 2.47 -46.89 -20.78
CA SER A 46 1.20 -46.68 -21.46
C SER A 46 0.74 -45.23 -21.75
N THR A 47 0.89 -44.91 -23.02
CA THR A 47 0.22 -43.82 -23.74
C THR A 47 -1.30 -43.86 -23.56
N ALA A 48 -1.81 -43.14 -22.55
CA ALA A 48 -3.11 -42.54 -22.62
C ALA A 48 -2.84 -41.05 -22.92
N ALA A 49 -3.05 -40.67 -24.18
CA ALA A 49 -3.05 -39.29 -24.59
C ALA A 49 -4.19 -38.57 -23.87
N SER A 50 -3.93 -38.10 -22.65
CA SER A 50 -4.80 -37.13 -21.96
C SER A 50 -4.70 -35.87 -22.78
N GLY A 51 -5.63 -35.66 -23.69
CA GLY A 51 -5.80 -34.47 -24.49
C GLY A 51 -6.08 -33.30 -23.52
N THR A 52 -5.01 -32.66 -23.07
CA THR A 52 -5.08 -31.38 -22.35
C THR A 52 -5.60 -30.39 -23.37
N THR A 53 -6.90 -30.07 -23.30
CA THR A 53 -7.52 -29.14 -24.21
C THR A 53 -6.81 -27.78 -24.12
N PRO A 54 -6.52 -27.10 -25.24
CA PRO A 54 -5.82 -25.79 -25.26
C PRO A 54 -6.42 -24.75 -24.29
N SER A 55 -7.70 -24.86 -23.96
CA SER A 55 -8.44 -24.01 -23.02
C SER A 55 -7.94 -24.13 -21.56
N THR A 56 -7.55 -25.32 -21.09
CA THR A 56 -7.12 -25.52 -19.69
C THR A 56 -5.76 -24.93 -19.44
N VAL A 57 -4.81 -25.13 -20.36
CA VAL A 57 -3.45 -24.58 -20.28
C VAL A 57 -3.49 -23.04 -20.25
N SER A 58 -4.33 -22.43 -21.06
CA SER A 58 -4.52 -20.96 -21.07
C SER A 58 -5.14 -20.43 -19.77
N GLN A 59 -6.05 -21.17 -19.14
CA GLN A 59 -6.66 -20.78 -17.87
C GLN A 59 -5.67 -20.88 -16.71
N ASP A 60 -4.86 -21.94 -16.65
CA ASP A 60 -3.83 -22.10 -15.64
C ASP A 60 -2.75 -21.02 -15.75
N ALA A 61 -2.30 -20.73 -16.97
CA ALA A 61 -1.34 -19.65 -17.20
C ALA A 61 -1.88 -18.28 -16.77
N ARG A 62 -3.16 -18.00 -17.05
CA ARG A 62 -3.83 -16.77 -16.60
C ARG A 62 -3.96 -16.72 -15.09
N ARG A 63 -4.30 -17.83 -14.45
CA ARG A 63 -4.34 -17.93 -12.98
C ARG A 63 -2.98 -17.65 -12.37
N GLN A 64 -1.90 -18.22 -12.92
CA GLN A 64 -0.54 -17.96 -12.46
C GLN A 64 -0.15 -16.48 -12.59
N ALA A 65 -0.48 -15.85 -13.71
CA ALA A 65 -0.29 -14.41 -13.90
C ALA A 65 -1.05 -13.58 -12.85
N ALA A 66 -2.29 -13.96 -12.54
CA ALA A 66 -3.08 -13.30 -11.50
C ALA A 66 -2.49 -13.51 -10.10
N VAL A 67 -1.98 -14.69 -9.78
CA VAL A 67 -1.26 -14.97 -8.52
C VAL A 67 -0.02 -14.09 -8.40
N GLY A 68 0.79 -14.00 -9.47
CA GLY A 68 1.96 -13.14 -9.52
C GLY A 68 1.59 -11.65 -9.28
N LEU A 69 0.53 -11.17 -9.94
CA LEU A 69 0.02 -9.81 -9.72
C LEU A 69 -0.47 -9.62 -8.28
N SER A 70 -1.16 -10.59 -7.70
CA SER A 70 -1.61 -10.55 -6.30
C SER A 70 -0.45 -10.35 -5.32
N GLY A 71 0.70 -10.97 -5.57
CA GLY A 71 1.92 -10.75 -4.77
C GLY A 71 2.44 -9.32 -4.85
N LEU A 72 2.38 -8.68 -6.03
CA LEU A 72 2.75 -7.26 -6.17
C LEU A 72 1.76 -6.33 -5.45
N LEU A 73 0.47 -6.66 -5.50
CA LEU A 73 -0.56 -5.91 -4.78
C LEU A 73 -0.39 -5.99 -3.27
N ALA A 74 -0.05 -7.15 -2.72
CA ALA A 74 0.21 -7.32 -1.30
C ALA A 74 1.37 -6.42 -0.82
N GLN A 75 2.46 -6.33 -1.59
CA GLN A 75 3.55 -5.39 -1.32
C GLN A 75 3.07 -3.93 -1.36
N SER A 76 2.25 -3.57 -2.37
CA SER A 76 1.66 -2.23 -2.49
C SER A 76 0.81 -1.84 -1.26
N VAL A 77 0.05 -2.78 -0.72
CA VAL A 77 -0.76 -2.58 0.51
C VAL A 77 0.12 -2.27 1.71
N THR A 78 1.20 -3.04 1.88
CA THR A 78 2.18 -2.81 2.97
C THR A 78 2.83 -1.44 2.86
N ASP A 79 3.28 -1.06 1.65
CA ASP A 79 3.87 0.26 1.42
C ASP A 79 2.86 1.39 1.72
N ARG A 80 1.59 1.21 1.33
CA ARG A 80 0.53 2.19 1.59
C ARG A 80 0.28 2.39 3.08
N ALA A 81 0.28 1.33 3.87
CA ALA A 81 0.11 1.43 5.32
C ALA A 81 1.22 2.27 5.96
N ALA A 82 2.48 2.03 5.59
CA ALA A 82 3.63 2.79 6.08
C ALA A 82 3.59 4.27 5.66
N VAL A 83 3.17 4.56 4.41
CA VAL A 83 2.99 5.95 3.93
C VAL A 83 1.90 6.68 4.71
N ASN A 84 0.77 6.03 4.97
CA ASN A 84 -0.33 6.64 5.74
C ASN A 84 0.11 7.00 7.16
N GLU A 85 0.84 6.12 7.84
CA GLU A 85 1.37 6.35 9.19
C GLU A 85 2.35 7.54 9.19
N ALA A 86 3.34 7.54 8.31
CA ALA A 86 4.30 8.63 8.15
C ALA A 86 3.61 9.97 7.83
N ALA A 87 2.61 9.99 6.92
CA ALA A 87 1.88 11.19 6.57
C ALA A 87 1.03 11.76 7.72
N VAL A 88 0.51 10.90 8.61
CA VAL A 88 -0.21 11.33 9.83
C VAL A 88 0.77 11.97 10.82
N ASP A 89 1.93 11.35 11.04
CA ASP A 89 2.96 11.88 11.94
C ASP A 89 3.50 13.22 11.46
N LEU A 90 3.77 13.37 10.15
CA LEU A 90 4.16 14.63 9.53
C LEU A 90 3.13 15.75 9.77
N ARG A 91 1.84 15.48 9.55
CA ARG A 91 0.78 16.49 9.76
C ARG A 91 0.69 16.94 11.21
N GLY A 92 0.99 16.04 12.14
CA GLY A 92 1.01 16.29 13.57
C GLY A 92 2.30 16.91 14.09
N CYS A 93 3.31 17.13 13.24
CA CYS A 93 4.66 17.50 13.67
C CYS A 93 5.23 16.52 14.70
N GLY A 94 5.04 15.23 14.44
CA GLY A 94 5.48 14.16 15.34
C GLY A 94 7.01 14.13 15.52
N PRO A 95 7.49 13.35 16.46
CA PRO A 95 8.92 13.31 16.81
C PRO A 95 9.75 12.55 15.76
N SER A 96 9.12 11.84 14.81
CA SER A 96 9.77 10.89 13.92
C SER A 96 10.07 11.43 12.53
N LEU A 97 10.02 12.75 12.29
CA LEU A 97 10.10 13.39 10.95
C LEU A 97 11.20 12.82 10.04
N ARG A 98 12.42 12.58 10.59
CA ARG A 98 13.52 12.01 9.80
C ARG A 98 13.27 10.55 9.39
N GLN A 99 12.57 9.80 10.23
CA GLN A 99 12.19 8.42 9.92
C GLN A 99 11.08 8.40 8.88
N ASP A 100 10.12 9.33 8.99
CA ASP A 100 9.00 9.46 8.08
C ASP A 100 9.49 9.86 6.68
N ALA A 101 10.40 10.84 6.57
CA ALA A 101 11.06 11.20 5.31
C ALA A 101 11.70 9.97 4.63
N ARG A 102 12.45 9.16 5.40
CA ARG A 102 13.04 7.92 4.86
C ARG A 102 12.00 6.88 4.48
N THR A 103 10.89 6.78 5.20
CA THR A 103 9.80 5.85 4.89
C THR A 103 9.12 6.24 3.59
N LEU A 104 8.83 7.52 3.38
CA LEU A 104 8.24 8.05 2.15
C LEU A 104 9.16 7.89 0.94
N ALA A 105 10.46 8.21 1.08
CA ALA A 105 11.44 8.00 0.01
C ALA A 105 11.59 6.51 -0.37
N ARG A 106 11.54 5.61 0.61
CA ARG A 106 11.53 4.16 0.37
C ARG A 106 10.26 3.70 -0.32
N ALA A 107 9.11 4.27 0.04
CA ALA A 107 7.83 3.97 -0.61
C ALA A 107 7.85 4.38 -2.09
N ALA A 108 8.32 5.60 -2.41
CA ALA A 108 8.51 6.04 -3.79
C ALA A 108 9.38 5.06 -4.59
N SER A 109 10.54 4.67 -4.03
CA SER A 109 11.44 3.70 -4.66
C SER A 109 10.78 2.32 -4.81
N SER A 110 9.96 1.89 -3.84
CA SER A 110 9.22 0.63 -3.91
C SER A 110 8.18 0.66 -5.05
N ARG A 111 7.47 1.77 -5.24
CA ARG A 111 6.54 1.94 -6.38
C ARG A 111 7.25 1.78 -7.73
N GLN A 112 8.45 2.34 -7.88
CA GLN A 112 9.24 2.17 -9.11
C GLN A 112 9.60 0.69 -9.36
N ARG A 113 10.02 -0.03 -8.31
CA ARG A 113 10.28 -1.48 -8.41
C ARG A 113 9.02 -2.28 -8.75
N LEU A 114 7.87 -1.93 -8.16
CA LEU A 114 6.59 -2.57 -8.48
C LEU A 114 6.20 -2.36 -9.94
N LEU A 115 6.40 -1.15 -10.49
CA LEU A 115 6.18 -0.85 -11.91
C LEU A 115 7.08 -1.69 -12.81
N SER A 116 8.37 -1.80 -12.50
CA SER A 116 9.30 -2.64 -13.23
C SER A 116 8.88 -4.12 -13.20
N ARG A 117 8.53 -4.64 -12.02
CA ARG A 117 8.05 -6.03 -11.86
C ARG A 117 6.72 -6.28 -12.55
N LEU A 118 5.82 -5.31 -12.59
CA LEU A 118 4.57 -5.38 -13.35
C LEU A 118 4.85 -5.48 -14.86
N GLY A 119 5.83 -4.72 -15.33
CA GLY A 119 6.27 -4.77 -16.74
C GLY A 119 6.81 -6.13 -17.16
N SER A 120 7.55 -6.80 -16.27
CA SER A 120 8.16 -8.13 -16.50
C SER A 120 7.34 -9.30 -15.94
N LEU A 121 6.08 -9.07 -15.54
CA LEU A 121 5.25 -10.12 -14.94
C LEU A 121 5.01 -11.27 -15.95
N PRO A 122 5.37 -12.52 -15.61
CA PRO A 122 5.10 -13.68 -16.46
C PRO A 122 3.60 -13.81 -16.74
N GLY A 123 3.24 -14.02 -18.00
CA GLY A 123 1.85 -14.13 -18.42
C GLY A 123 1.06 -12.81 -18.37
N ARG A 124 1.72 -11.67 -18.25
CA ARG A 124 1.10 -10.34 -18.23
C ARG A 124 0.09 -10.14 -19.37
N SER A 125 0.40 -10.60 -20.56
CA SER A 125 -0.47 -10.49 -21.74
C SER A 125 -1.80 -11.27 -21.63
N LEU A 126 -1.90 -12.19 -20.68
CA LEU A 126 -3.13 -12.96 -20.40
C LEU A 126 -4.09 -12.20 -19.46
N LEU A 127 -3.64 -11.12 -18.86
CA LEU A 127 -4.45 -10.25 -18.01
C LEU A 127 -5.08 -9.10 -18.81
N PRO A 128 -6.24 -8.56 -18.40
CA PRO A 128 -6.88 -7.46 -19.10
C PRO A 128 -5.96 -6.23 -19.22
N ALA A 129 -5.73 -5.75 -20.44
CA ALA A 129 -4.81 -4.65 -20.71
C ALA A 129 -5.23 -3.35 -19.97
N ALA A 130 -6.53 -3.02 -19.99
CA ALA A 130 -7.07 -1.85 -19.29
C ALA A 130 -6.77 -1.91 -17.78
N MET A 131 -6.95 -3.07 -17.14
CA MET A 131 -6.64 -3.28 -15.72
C MET A 131 -5.16 -2.98 -15.41
N LEU A 132 -4.25 -3.47 -16.26
CA LEU A 132 -2.81 -3.24 -16.10
C LEU A 132 -2.43 -1.78 -16.33
N GLN A 133 -3.10 -1.11 -17.27
CA GLN A 133 -2.91 0.31 -17.55
C GLN A 133 -3.36 1.17 -16.35
N ASP A 134 -4.54 0.90 -15.79
CA ASP A 134 -5.06 1.58 -14.61
C ASP A 134 -4.13 1.43 -13.41
N LEU A 135 -3.61 0.21 -13.17
CA LEU A 135 -2.64 -0.04 -12.10
C LEU A 135 -1.32 0.69 -12.33
N THR A 136 -0.81 0.67 -13.57
CA THR A 136 0.42 1.38 -13.94
C THR A 136 0.28 2.87 -13.65
N SER A 137 -0.80 3.50 -14.13
CA SER A 137 -1.08 4.92 -13.90
C SER A 137 -1.24 5.24 -12.41
N ALA A 138 -1.94 4.37 -11.68
CA ALA A 138 -2.13 4.52 -10.23
C ALA A 138 -0.82 4.45 -9.45
N TRP A 139 0.07 3.51 -9.79
CA TRP A 139 1.37 3.39 -9.11
C TRP A 139 2.35 4.47 -9.51
N GLN A 140 2.35 4.96 -10.76
CA GLN A 140 3.13 6.12 -11.18
C GLN A 140 2.72 7.37 -10.38
N ALA A 141 1.42 7.64 -10.32
CA ALA A 141 0.91 8.76 -9.53
C ALA A 141 1.19 8.61 -8.03
N SER A 142 1.06 7.38 -7.47
CA SER A 142 1.43 7.13 -6.07
C SER A 142 2.92 7.35 -5.80
N ALA A 143 3.81 6.97 -6.72
CA ALA A 143 5.25 7.24 -6.58
C ALA A 143 5.55 8.73 -6.54
N GLN A 144 4.83 9.54 -7.34
CA GLN A 144 4.96 10.99 -7.30
C GLN A 144 4.48 11.56 -5.96
N VAL A 145 3.31 11.10 -5.45
CA VAL A 145 2.82 11.49 -4.11
C VAL A 145 3.86 11.19 -3.04
N ASP A 146 4.41 9.97 -3.02
CA ASP A 146 5.38 9.54 -2.02
C ASP A 146 6.67 10.39 -2.10
N THR A 147 7.10 10.78 -3.32
CA THR A 147 8.24 11.68 -3.55
C THR A 147 7.96 13.09 -3.02
N ASP A 148 6.80 13.64 -3.33
CA ASP A 148 6.41 14.98 -2.90
C ASP A 148 6.26 15.05 -1.37
N LEU A 149 5.69 14.02 -0.75
CA LEU A 149 5.58 13.93 0.70
C LEU A 149 6.96 13.78 1.38
N ALA A 150 7.92 13.08 0.76
CA ALA A 150 9.30 13.00 1.25
C ALA A 150 9.96 14.39 1.21
N GLY A 151 9.81 15.14 0.12
CA GLY A 151 10.29 16.52 0.02
C GLY A 151 9.66 17.45 1.05
N TRP A 152 8.36 17.30 1.30
CA TRP A 152 7.68 18.04 2.37
C TRP A 152 8.25 17.71 3.76
N ALA A 153 8.54 16.43 4.03
CA ALA A 153 9.17 16.02 5.28
C ALA A 153 10.57 16.63 5.45
N ASP A 154 11.38 16.66 4.39
CA ASP A 154 12.70 17.27 4.40
C ASP A 154 12.65 18.79 4.65
N ASP A 155 11.66 19.48 4.06
CA ASP A 155 11.39 20.89 4.33
C ASP A 155 11.01 21.14 5.80
N MET A 156 10.19 20.27 6.40
CA MET A 156 9.83 20.36 7.81
C MET A 156 11.03 20.11 8.74
N ILE A 157 11.92 19.19 8.38
CA ILE A 157 13.15 18.93 9.12
C ILE A 157 14.09 20.14 9.08
N THR A 158 14.20 20.80 7.92
CA THR A 158 15.15 21.90 7.67
C THR A 158 14.66 23.22 8.25
N ARG A 159 13.38 23.54 8.08
CA ARG A 159 12.77 24.82 8.48
C ARG A 159 12.13 24.79 9.86
N GLY A 160 12.06 23.60 10.48
CA GLY A 160 11.28 23.38 11.68
C GLY A 160 9.78 23.23 11.39
N CYS A 161 9.10 22.53 12.26
CA CYS A 161 7.67 22.23 12.15
C CYS A 161 6.84 23.41 12.67
N HIS A 162 6.90 24.56 12.00
CA HIS A 162 6.16 25.75 12.39
C HIS A 162 4.94 25.92 11.48
N GLY A 163 3.74 25.96 12.02
CA GLY A 163 2.41 26.37 11.54
C GLY A 163 2.09 26.60 10.05
N LYS A 164 3.05 26.59 9.15
CA LYS A 164 2.88 26.83 7.71
C LYS A 164 2.94 25.58 6.85
N SER A 165 2.89 24.39 7.43
CA SER A 165 2.94 23.13 6.68
C SER A 165 1.84 22.98 5.61
N ARG A 166 0.71 23.69 5.78
CA ARG A 166 -0.39 23.69 4.80
C ARG A 166 -0.11 24.45 3.51
N SER A 167 0.90 25.32 3.50
CA SER A 167 1.29 26.14 2.34
C SER A 167 2.56 25.65 1.65
N ASP A 168 3.10 24.50 2.06
CA ASP A 168 4.30 23.94 1.49
C ASP A 168 4.12 23.57 0.01
N ALA A 169 5.15 23.83 -0.79
CA ALA A 169 5.10 23.58 -2.22
C ALA A 169 5.00 22.09 -2.55
N HIS A 170 5.76 21.25 -1.83
CA HIS A 170 5.74 19.80 -2.01
C HIS A 170 4.38 19.21 -1.62
N LEU A 171 3.82 19.62 -0.48
CA LEU A 171 2.48 19.16 -0.08
C LEU A 171 1.42 19.52 -1.12
N ARG A 172 1.47 20.75 -1.69
CA ARG A 172 0.55 21.14 -2.77
C ARG A 172 0.76 20.34 -4.05
N ALA A 173 2.02 20.05 -4.40
CA ALA A 173 2.35 19.25 -5.57
C ALA A 173 1.78 17.83 -5.50
N SER A 174 1.66 17.26 -4.29
CA SER A 174 1.12 15.91 -4.09
C SER A 174 -0.38 15.77 -4.40
N TYR A 175 -1.18 16.84 -4.38
CA TYR A 175 -2.65 16.75 -4.47
C TYR A 175 -3.16 16.25 -5.84
N ALA A 176 -2.57 16.74 -6.94
CA ALA A 176 -2.99 16.30 -8.26
C ALA A 176 -2.64 14.82 -8.53
N PRO A 177 -1.41 14.36 -8.25
CA PRO A 177 -1.08 12.93 -8.33
C PRO A 177 -1.92 12.06 -7.38
N GLU A 178 -2.25 12.53 -6.16
CA GLU A 178 -3.12 11.78 -5.24
C GLU A 178 -4.50 11.54 -5.82
N SER A 179 -5.10 12.58 -6.43
CA SER A 179 -6.37 12.45 -7.14
C SER A 179 -6.28 11.43 -8.29
N GLN A 180 -5.24 11.51 -9.11
CA GLN A 180 -5.00 10.58 -10.22
C GLN A 180 -4.80 9.15 -9.72
N ALA A 181 -4.00 8.95 -8.68
CA ALA A 181 -3.79 7.64 -8.07
C ALA A 181 -5.13 7.05 -7.57
N THR A 182 -5.96 7.86 -6.94
CA THR A 182 -7.28 7.44 -6.42
C THR A 182 -8.22 6.99 -7.54
N VAL A 183 -8.26 7.71 -8.67
CA VAL A 183 -9.06 7.34 -9.85
C VAL A 183 -8.56 6.00 -10.43
N GLY A 184 -7.25 5.87 -10.67
CA GLY A 184 -6.67 4.65 -11.22
C GLY A 184 -6.86 3.44 -10.32
N LYS A 185 -6.69 3.59 -8.99
CA LYS A 185 -6.94 2.50 -8.02
C LYS A 185 -8.39 2.04 -8.02
N ARG A 186 -9.34 2.94 -8.17
CA ARG A 186 -10.77 2.60 -8.28
C ARG A 186 -11.05 1.82 -9.56
N ALA A 187 -10.55 2.30 -10.70
CA ALA A 187 -10.72 1.65 -12.00
C ALA A 187 -10.08 0.26 -11.98
N PHE A 188 -8.84 0.14 -11.50
CA PHE A 188 -8.17 -1.14 -11.31
C PHE A 188 -8.97 -2.10 -10.43
N ALA A 189 -9.42 -1.68 -9.25
CA ALA A 189 -10.16 -2.54 -8.32
C ALA A 189 -11.47 -3.07 -8.92
N SER A 190 -12.14 -2.29 -9.78
CA SER A 190 -13.36 -2.72 -10.47
C SER A 190 -13.12 -3.89 -11.43
N LEU A 191 -11.95 -3.95 -12.06
CA LEU A 191 -11.55 -5.01 -12.98
C LEU A 191 -10.85 -6.17 -12.27
N TRP A 192 -10.05 -5.87 -11.24
CA TRP A 192 -9.32 -6.88 -10.46
C TRP A 192 -10.24 -7.74 -9.60
N ASN A 193 -11.16 -7.16 -8.86
CA ASN A 193 -11.94 -7.88 -7.85
C ASN A 193 -12.79 -9.03 -8.43
N PRO A 194 -13.44 -8.92 -9.61
CA PRO A 194 -14.09 -10.06 -10.24
C PRO A 194 -13.11 -11.18 -10.61
N LEU A 195 -11.94 -10.82 -11.15
CA LEU A 195 -10.88 -11.77 -11.51
C LEU A 195 -10.32 -12.47 -10.26
N ALA A 196 -10.05 -11.71 -9.20
CA ALA A 196 -9.55 -12.20 -7.93
C ALA A 196 -10.52 -13.23 -7.30
N ARG A 197 -11.82 -12.91 -7.25
CA ARG A 197 -12.84 -13.85 -6.75
C ARG A 197 -12.88 -15.14 -7.54
N ARG A 198 -12.75 -15.06 -8.88
CA ARG A 198 -12.72 -16.26 -9.74
C ARG A 198 -11.58 -17.22 -9.38
N TYR A 199 -10.42 -16.68 -8.93
CA TYR A 199 -9.23 -17.47 -8.62
C TYR A 199 -8.97 -17.65 -7.11
N GLY A 200 -9.88 -17.20 -6.24
CA GLY A 200 -9.71 -17.26 -4.78
C GLY A 200 -8.59 -16.36 -4.27
N LEU A 201 -8.35 -15.23 -4.94
CA LEU A 201 -7.33 -14.25 -4.57
C LEU A 201 -7.92 -13.09 -3.76
N PRO A 202 -7.08 -12.36 -3.00
CA PRO A 202 -7.53 -11.17 -2.26
C PRO A 202 -8.16 -10.12 -3.15
N THR A 203 -9.26 -9.54 -2.69
CA THR A 203 -9.91 -8.36 -3.28
C THR A 203 -9.50 -7.12 -2.52
N TYR A 204 -9.52 -5.97 -3.17
CA TYR A 204 -9.07 -4.71 -2.58
C TYR A 204 -10.08 -3.59 -2.78
N GLN A 205 -10.15 -2.70 -1.79
CA GLN A 205 -10.77 -1.39 -1.93
C GLN A 205 -9.71 -0.38 -2.38
N ARG A 206 -10.15 0.74 -2.98
CA ARG A 206 -9.24 1.80 -3.47
C ARG A 206 -8.29 2.37 -2.42
N ASN A 207 -8.73 2.42 -1.18
CA ASN A 207 -7.96 2.96 -0.05
C ASN A 207 -6.93 1.99 0.53
N GLN A 208 -6.93 0.74 0.08
CA GLN A 208 -5.97 -0.29 0.49
C GLN A 208 -4.76 -0.37 -0.45
N LEU A 209 -4.86 0.10 -1.68
CA LEU A 209 -3.83 0.02 -2.74
C LEU A 209 -2.90 1.23 -2.77
#